data_1f8e0147847a202f34ddea9c06b8c13a
#
_entry.id   1f8e0147847a202f34ddea9c06b8c13a
#
_cell.length_a   1.000
_cell.length_b   1.000
_cell.length_c   1.000
_cell.angle_alpha   90.00
_cell.angle_beta   90.00
_cell.angle_gamma   90.00
#
_symmetry.space_group_name_H-M   'P 1'
#
loop_
_entity.id
_entity.type
_entity.pdbx_description
1 polymer ?
#
loop_
_entity_poly.entity_id
_entity_poly.type
_entity_poly.pdbx_seq_one_letter_code
_entity_poly.pdbx_strand_id
1 'polypeptide(L)'
;TLNETITGIIEQESRPVISYIPGGTCNDVGSMLNLKKRIKKAMDLTLSGEVVKMDICQANNKYFAYVVGAGKFIDISYVTPHKLKKRLGKVAYFLYGAKELNSRKKYHLSFEFDGTKKEGNYYVFLGMNSDHISGFHIFRKKHIKLNDGLINLTLIPANGLASFPKLITFMLRGERAFFKYGIEHYTVSEVDVKSSEAIDFNVDGELAFVSDECHIKVLKEQMRIIVPKKTKEKYF
;
A
#
# COMPACT_ATOMS: atom_id res chain seq x y z
N THR A 1 -11.19 0.28 -9.48
CA THR A 1 -11.04 0.89 -10.83
C THR A 1 -9.58 1.00 -11.28
N LEU A 2 -8.66 1.68 -10.54
CA LEU A 2 -7.26 1.77 -10.98
C LEU A 2 -6.61 0.37 -11.03
N ASN A 3 -6.82 -0.46 -10.03
CA ASN A 3 -6.32 -1.83 -9.97
C ASN A 3 -6.82 -2.69 -11.15
N GLU A 4 -8.10 -2.64 -11.45
CA GLU A 4 -8.70 -3.34 -12.61
C GLU A 4 -8.11 -2.85 -13.94
N THR A 5 -7.89 -1.52 -14.05
CA THR A 5 -7.24 -0.92 -15.24
C THR A 5 -5.81 -1.45 -15.40
N ILE A 6 -5.05 -1.53 -14.31
CA ILE A 6 -3.69 -2.08 -14.30
C ILE A 6 -3.69 -3.54 -14.74
N THR A 7 -4.59 -4.36 -14.18
CA THR A 7 -4.73 -5.77 -14.57
C THR A 7 -4.97 -5.91 -16.07
N GLY A 8 -5.95 -5.17 -16.61
CA GLY A 8 -6.23 -5.20 -18.04
C GLY A 8 -5.09 -4.70 -18.93
N ILE A 9 -4.28 -3.78 -18.47
CA ILE A 9 -3.12 -3.26 -19.23
C ILE A 9 -1.95 -4.25 -19.22
N ILE A 10 -1.68 -4.89 -18.08
CA ILE A 10 -0.55 -5.82 -17.97
C ILE A 10 -0.74 -7.04 -18.86
N GLU A 11 -1.99 -7.45 -19.08
CA GLU A 11 -2.34 -8.57 -19.96
C GLU A 11 -2.23 -8.22 -21.47
N GLN A 12 -2.06 -6.95 -21.82
CA GLN A 12 -1.94 -6.52 -23.22
C GLN A 12 -0.46 -6.43 -23.68
N GLU A 13 -0.21 -6.69 -24.94
CA GLU A 13 1.12 -6.50 -25.56
C GLU A 13 1.51 -5.02 -25.58
N SER A 14 0.55 -4.13 -25.87
CA SER A 14 0.76 -2.69 -25.84
C SER A 14 0.48 -2.08 -24.47
N ARG A 15 1.32 -1.16 -24.03
CA ARG A 15 1.17 -0.42 -22.77
C ARG A 15 0.67 0.99 -23.05
N PRO A 16 -0.64 1.26 -23.02
CA PRO A 16 -1.19 2.60 -23.22
C PRO A 16 -0.70 3.57 -22.14
N VAL A 17 -0.70 4.85 -22.44
CA VAL A 17 -0.44 5.90 -21.46
C VAL A 17 -1.74 6.20 -20.70
N ILE A 18 -1.67 6.15 -19.37
CA ILE A 18 -2.83 6.39 -18.49
C ILE A 18 -2.85 7.85 -18.05
N SER A 19 -4.01 8.49 -18.14
CA SER A 19 -4.32 9.71 -17.41
C SER A 19 -5.32 9.38 -16.30
N TYR A 20 -4.92 9.63 -15.03
CA TYR A 20 -5.70 9.23 -13.87
C TYR A 20 -6.36 10.44 -13.18
N ILE A 21 -7.67 10.41 -13.06
CA ILE A 21 -8.45 11.40 -12.32
C ILE A 21 -8.89 10.79 -10.98
N PRO A 22 -8.40 11.30 -9.83
CA PRO A 22 -8.70 10.71 -8.54
C PRO A 22 -10.13 11.04 -8.08
N GLY A 23 -11.07 10.12 -8.36
CA GLY A 23 -12.51 10.23 -8.01
C GLY A 23 -12.91 9.50 -6.72
N GLY A 24 -12.04 8.67 -6.15
CA GLY A 24 -12.34 7.87 -4.96
C GLY A 24 -12.28 8.66 -3.64
N THR A 25 -12.48 7.95 -2.52
CA THR A 25 -12.50 8.54 -1.16
C THR A 25 -11.10 8.86 -0.65
N CYS A 26 -10.19 7.90 -0.66
CA CYS A 26 -8.81 8.05 -0.14
C CYS A 26 -7.89 8.65 -1.22
N ASN A 27 -7.92 8.08 -2.43
CA ASN A 27 -7.11 8.49 -3.58
C ASN A 27 -5.61 8.54 -3.25
N ASP A 28 -5.08 7.49 -2.57
CA ASP A 28 -3.69 7.47 -2.13
C ASP A 28 -2.71 7.62 -3.29
N VAL A 29 -2.91 6.89 -4.40
CA VAL A 29 -2.12 7.05 -5.63
C VAL A 29 -2.25 8.46 -6.22
N GLY A 30 -3.46 9.01 -6.27
CA GLY A 30 -3.70 10.38 -6.74
C GLY A 30 -3.01 11.44 -5.86
N SER A 31 -2.98 11.22 -4.55
CA SER A 31 -2.31 12.09 -3.57
C SER A 31 -0.79 11.99 -3.70
N MET A 32 -0.25 10.78 -3.80
CA MET A 32 1.16 10.52 -4.03
C MET A 32 1.66 11.19 -5.30
N LEU A 33 0.95 10.99 -6.40
CA LEU A 33 1.29 11.57 -7.71
C LEU A 33 0.88 13.05 -7.85
N ASN A 34 0.35 13.69 -6.78
CA ASN A 34 -0.09 15.09 -6.77
C ASN A 34 -1.12 15.43 -7.86
N LEU A 35 -1.99 14.49 -8.20
CA LEU A 35 -3.04 14.66 -9.20
C LEU A 35 -4.19 15.47 -8.64
N LYS A 36 -4.86 16.24 -9.52
CA LYS A 36 -5.96 17.15 -9.11
C LYS A 36 -7.32 16.51 -9.38
N LYS A 37 -8.24 16.63 -8.41
CA LYS A 37 -9.61 16.13 -8.51
C LYS A 37 -10.50 16.96 -9.46
N ARG A 38 -10.12 18.21 -9.77
CA ARG A 38 -10.89 19.08 -10.68
C ARG A 38 -10.69 18.63 -12.11
N ILE A 39 -11.76 18.26 -12.81
CA ILE A 39 -11.75 17.70 -14.17
C ILE A 39 -10.94 18.61 -15.13
N LYS A 40 -11.19 19.92 -15.15
CA LYS A 40 -10.45 20.85 -16.00
C LYS A 40 -8.93 20.74 -15.79
N LYS A 41 -8.47 20.75 -14.52
CA LYS A 41 -7.02 20.63 -14.20
C LYS A 41 -6.46 19.26 -14.55
N ALA A 42 -7.26 18.21 -14.48
CA ALA A 42 -6.87 16.88 -14.88
C ALA A 42 -6.73 16.78 -16.41
N MET A 43 -7.64 17.40 -17.16
CA MET A 43 -7.54 17.49 -18.61
C MET A 43 -6.33 18.32 -19.05
N ASP A 44 -6.10 19.49 -18.44
CA ASP A 44 -4.91 20.30 -18.68
C ASP A 44 -3.62 19.46 -18.45
N LEU A 45 -3.59 18.65 -17.36
CA LEU A 45 -2.48 17.77 -17.08
C LEU A 45 -2.34 16.67 -18.14
N THR A 46 -3.43 16.11 -18.63
CA THR A 46 -3.40 15.08 -19.70
C THR A 46 -2.72 15.60 -20.96
N LEU A 47 -2.89 16.88 -21.27
CA LEU A 47 -2.33 17.51 -22.48
C LEU A 47 -0.89 18.03 -22.29
N SER A 48 -0.51 18.40 -21.07
CA SER A 48 0.76 19.10 -20.80
C SER A 48 1.66 18.42 -19.77
N GLY A 49 1.24 17.27 -19.22
CA GLY A 49 1.98 16.54 -18.21
C GLY A 49 3.14 15.71 -18.79
N GLU A 50 3.95 15.16 -17.91
CA GLU A 50 5.09 14.32 -18.21
C GLU A 50 4.66 12.84 -18.19
N VAL A 51 5.00 12.09 -19.22
CA VAL A 51 4.83 10.63 -19.23
C VAL A 51 5.99 10.01 -18.48
N VAL A 52 5.68 9.19 -17.49
CA VAL A 52 6.66 8.43 -16.71
C VAL A 52 6.31 6.95 -16.75
N LYS A 53 7.31 6.10 -16.51
CA LYS A 53 7.13 4.68 -16.30
C LYS A 53 7.12 4.42 -14.79
N MET A 54 6.10 3.72 -14.32
CA MET A 54 5.89 3.38 -12.92
C MET A 54 5.89 1.87 -12.73
N ASP A 55 6.45 1.44 -11.63
CA ASP A 55 6.42 0.04 -11.20
C ASP A 55 5.00 -0.38 -10.83
N ILE A 56 4.68 -1.63 -11.10
CA ILE A 56 3.49 -2.31 -10.65
C ILE A 56 3.92 -3.50 -9.81
N CYS A 57 3.21 -3.77 -8.75
CA CYS A 57 3.49 -4.92 -7.91
C CYS A 57 2.50 -6.05 -8.19
N GLN A 58 2.91 -7.26 -7.89
CA GLN A 58 2.11 -8.47 -8.01
C GLN A 58 2.14 -9.23 -6.69
N ALA A 59 0.99 -9.69 -6.22
CA ALA A 59 0.81 -10.59 -5.08
C ALA A 59 0.09 -11.84 -5.59
N ASN A 60 0.78 -12.97 -5.70
CA ASN A 60 0.33 -14.17 -6.39
C ASN A 60 -0.17 -13.82 -7.81
N ASN A 61 -1.47 -13.97 -8.06
CA ASN A 61 -2.11 -13.65 -9.35
C ASN A 61 -2.81 -12.28 -9.39
N LYS A 62 -2.59 -11.41 -8.39
CA LYS A 62 -3.23 -10.08 -8.30
C LYS A 62 -2.19 -8.98 -8.48
N TYR A 63 -2.50 -8.02 -9.36
CA TYR A 63 -1.68 -6.82 -9.53
C TYR A 63 -2.14 -5.70 -8.61
N PHE A 64 -1.21 -4.84 -8.21
CA PHE A 64 -1.53 -3.68 -7.38
C PHE A 64 -0.61 -2.48 -7.63
N ALA A 65 -1.13 -1.29 -7.35
CA ALA A 65 -0.42 -0.04 -7.59
C ALA A 65 0.39 0.45 -6.39
N TYR A 66 -0.14 0.28 -5.15
CA TYR A 66 0.45 0.99 -4.03
C TYR A 66 0.59 0.20 -2.73
N VAL A 67 -0.28 -0.78 -2.44
CA VAL A 67 -0.17 -1.52 -1.18
C VAL A 67 -0.71 -2.94 -1.26
N VAL A 68 0.00 -3.85 -0.62
CA VAL A 68 -0.47 -5.19 -0.23
C VAL A 68 -0.23 -5.37 1.26
N GLY A 69 -1.06 -6.16 1.92
CA GLY A 69 -0.82 -6.52 3.31
C GLY A 69 -1.79 -7.55 3.84
N ALA A 70 -1.45 -8.09 5.00
CA ALA A 70 -2.32 -8.98 5.76
C ALA A 70 -2.15 -8.75 7.26
N GLY A 71 -3.13 -9.21 8.02
CA GLY A 71 -3.13 -9.08 9.47
C GLY A 71 -4.27 -8.22 10.00
N LYS A 72 -4.27 -8.00 11.30
CA LYS A 72 -5.27 -7.15 11.96
C LYS A 72 -5.22 -5.73 11.42
N PHE A 73 -6.32 -5.04 11.40
CA PHE A 73 -6.50 -3.70 10.89
C PHE A 73 -6.68 -3.57 9.37
N ILE A 74 -6.20 -4.52 8.58
CA ILE A 74 -6.44 -4.51 7.14
C ILE A 74 -7.91 -4.74 6.85
N ASP A 75 -8.54 -5.63 7.62
CA ASP A 75 -9.99 -5.89 7.58
C ASP A 75 -10.84 -4.64 7.81
N ILE A 76 -10.35 -3.70 8.61
CA ILE A 76 -11.07 -2.46 8.93
C ILE A 76 -11.27 -1.59 7.69
N SER A 77 -10.38 -1.69 6.71
CA SER A 77 -10.48 -0.89 5.49
C SER A 77 -11.73 -1.22 4.68
N TYR A 78 -12.18 -2.47 4.64
CA TYR A 78 -13.39 -2.88 3.91
C TYR A 78 -14.62 -3.08 4.82
N VAL A 79 -14.44 -3.42 6.10
CA VAL A 79 -15.55 -3.58 7.07
C VAL A 79 -16.13 -2.22 7.51
N THR A 80 -15.37 -1.11 7.43
CA THR A 80 -15.86 0.21 7.80
C THR A 80 -16.92 0.70 6.80
N PRO A 81 -18.18 0.97 7.25
CA PRO A 81 -19.25 1.38 6.33
C PRO A 81 -18.91 2.63 5.53
N HIS A 82 -19.20 2.62 4.23
CA HIS A 82 -18.95 3.74 3.32
C HIS A 82 -19.52 5.07 3.80
N LYS A 83 -20.71 5.06 4.43
CA LYS A 83 -21.34 6.27 5.01
C LYS A 83 -20.48 6.87 6.13
N LEU A 84 -19.87 6.03 6.96
CA LEU A 84 -19.02 6.47 8.07
C LEU A 84 -17.68 7.03 7.56
N LYS A 85 -17.08 6.35 6.55
CA LYS A 85 -15.88 6.85 5.86
C LYS A 85 -16.11 8.23 5.22
N LYS A 86 -17.28 8.41 4.58
CA LYS A 86 -17.62 9.68 3.91
C LYS A 86 -17.85 10.82 4.90
N ARG A 87 -18.38 10.54 6.11
CA ARG A 87 -18.70 11.54 7.14
C ARG A 87 -17.52 11.88 8.04
N LEU A 88 -16.76 10.88 8.47
CA LEU A 88 -15.68 11.02 9.46
C LEU A 88 -14.27 10.89 8.86
N GLY A 89 -14.15 10.59 7.56
CA GLY A 89 -12.87 10.45 6.90
C GLY A 89 -11.94 9.49 7.63
N LYS A 90 -10.71 9.92 7.89
CA LYS A 90 -9.68 9.12 8.58
C LYS A 90 -10.07 8.70 10.00
N VAL A 91 -10.89 9.49 10.70
CA VAL A 91 -11.34 9.19 12.08
C VAL A 91 -12.22 7.93 12.14
N ALA A 92 -12.93 7.62 11.06
CA ALA A 92 -13.74 6.39 10.98
C ALA A 92 -12.89 5.13 11.17
N TYR A 93 -11.70 5.09 10.61
CA TYR A 93 -10.76 3.97 10.76
C TYR A 93 -10.29 3.80 12.22
N PHE A 94 -10.01 4.91 12.91
CA PHE A 94 -9.62 4.89 14.31
C PHE A 94 -10.74 4.40 15.22
N LEU A 95 -11.98 4.85 14.99
CA LEU A 95 -13.15 4.45 15.80
C LEU A 95 -13.48 2.96 15.59
N TYR A 96 -13.37 2.46 14.35
CA TYR A 96 -13.59 1.04 14.08
C TYR A 96 -12.44 0.19 14.64
N GLY A 97 -11.19 0.63 14.49
CA GLY A 97 -10.01 -0.03 15.04
C GLY A 97 -10.02 -0.07 16.58
N ALA A 98 -10.62 0.92 17.24
CA ALA A 98 -10.75 0.94 18.68
C ALA A 98 -11.61 -0.21 19.23
N LYS A 99 -12.58 -0.71 18.45
CA LYS A 99 -13.36 -1.91 18.82
C LYS A 99 -12.50 -3.19 18.84
N GLU A 100 -11.41 -3.19 18.05
CA GLU A 100 -10.48 -4.30 17.94
C GLU A 100 -9.34 -4.25 18.97
N LEU A 101 -9.29 -3.23 19.84
CA LEU A 101 -8.27 -3.08 20.89
C LEU A 101 -8.15 -4.31 21.81
N ASN A 102 -9.24 -5.01 22.07
CA ASN A 102 -9.25 -6.22 22.88
C ASN A 102 -8.81 -7.48 22.13
N SER A 103 -8.60 -7.42 20.83
CA SER A 103 -8.16 -8.57 20.05
C SER A 103 -6.67 -8.80 20.25
N ARG A 104 -6.32 -9.90 20.94
CA ARG A 104 -4.95 -10.41 21.06
C ARG A 104 -4.51 -11.25 19.85
N LYS A 105 -5.29 -11.21 18.76
CA LYS A 105 -4.98 -12.01 17.56
C LYS A 105 -3.62 -11.61 17.02
N LYS A 106 -2.78 -12.58 16.80
CA LYS A 106 -1.45 -12.48 16.20
C LYS A 106 -1.38 -13.52 15.09
N TYR A 107 -0.60 -13.22 14.07
CA TYR A 107 -0.36 -14.12 12.96
C TYR A 107 1.09 -14.58 13.04
N HIS A 108 1.31 -15.88 13.01
CA HIS A 108 2.65 -16.45 12.91
C HIS A 108 3.04 -16.44 11.43
N LEU A 109 3.95 -15.55 11.08
CA LEU A 109 4.36 -15.32 9.69
C LEU A 109 5.85 -15.54 9.53
N SER A 110 6.24 -16.07 8.38
CA SER A 110 7.62 -16.06 7.91
C SER A 110 7.73 -15.26 6.61
N PHE A 111 8.84 -14.55 6.48
CA PHE A 111 9.19 -13.74 5.31
C PHE A 111 10.57 -14.19 4.82
N GLU A 112 10.68 -14.44 3.52
CA GLU A 112 11.93 -14.78 2.87
C GLU A 112 12.19 -13.82 1.70
N PHE A 113 13.30 -13.10 1.76
CA PHE A 113 13.71 -12.09 0.79
C PHE A 113 15.22 -11.88 0.84
N ASP A 114 15.86 -11.70 -0.31
CA ASP A 114 17.30 -11.41 -0.44
C ASP A 114 18.20 -12.34 0.41
N GLY A 115 17.86 -13.65 0.51
CA GLY A 115 18.55 -14.61 1.36
C GLY A 115 18.33 -14.41 2.87
N THR A 116 17.52 -13.46 3.27
CA THR A 116 17.14 -13.22 4.67
C THR A 116 15.82 -13.92 4.98
N LYS A 117 15.79 -14.65 6.11
CA LYS A 117 14.58 -15.25 6.66
C LYS A 117 14.21 -14.56 7.97
N LYS A 118 12.96 -14.10 8.06
CA LYS A 118 12.34 -13.55 9.26
C LYS A 118 11.12 -14.38 9.62
N GLU A 119 10.99 -14.73 10.90
CA GLU A 119 9.88 -15.52 11.38
C GLU A 119 9.45 -15.03 12.76
N GLY A 120 8.16 -14.95 13.00
CA GLY A 120 7.64 -14.47 14.27
C GLY A 120 6.15 -14.22 14.29
N ASN A 121 5.72 -13.64 15.40
CA ASN A 121 4.33 -13.24 15.55
C ASN A 121 4.16 -11.76 15.16
N TYR A 122 3.36 -11.51 14.15
CA TYR A 122 3.10 -10.15 13.65
C TYR A 122 1.64 -9.75 13.85
N TYR A 123 1.43 -8.46 14.06
CA TYR A 123 0.12 -7.83 14.14
C TYR A 123 -0.40 -7.51 12.76
N VAL A 124 0.46 -6.96 11.92
CA VAL A 124 0.22 -6.64 10.52
C VAL A 124 1.55 -6.56 9.76
N PHE A 125 1.53 -6.91 8.48
CA PHE A 125 2.57 -6.51 7.55
C PHE A 125 1.99 -5.72 6.38
N LEU A 126 2.82 -4.86 5.79
CA LEU A 126 2.50 -4.01 4.65
C LEU A 126 3.67 -4.02 3.65
N GLY A 127 3.39 -4.35 2.40
CA GLY A 127 4.27 -4.10 1.27
C GLY A 127 3.77 -2.85 0.52
N MET A 128 4.56 -1.78 0.48
CA MET A 128 4.12 -0.48 -0.02
C MET A 128 5.00 0.01 -1.17
N ASN A 129 4.39 0.20 -2.34
CA ASN A 129 4.96 0.96 -3.46
C ASN A 129 4.37 2.39 -3.44
N SER A 130 4.35 3.02 -2.27
CA SER A 130 3.75 4.33 -2.04
C SER A 130 4.29 4.97 -0.77
N ASP A 131 4.34 6.30 -0.73
CA ASP A 131 4.60 7.04 0.49
C ASP A 131 3.31 7.36 1.29
N HIS A 132 2.14 6.91 0.79
CA HIS A 132 0.84 7.11 1.40
C HIS A 132 0.11 5.80 1.63
N ILE A 133 -0.65 5.69 2.73
CA ILE A 133 -1.64 4.65 2.99
C ILE A 133 -2.83 5.24 3.74
N SER A 134 -4.06 4.97 3.27
CA SER A 134 -5.31 5.47 3.88
C SER A 134 -5.28 6.98 4.13
N GLY A 135 -4.61 7.74 3.26
CA GLY A 135 -4.42 9.18 3.34
C GLY A 135 -3.36 9.65 4.35
N PHE A 136 -2.62 8.75 4.99
CA PHE A 136 -1.49 9.09 5.85
C PHE A 136 -0.19 9.06 5.04
N HIS A 137 0.68 10.05 5.28
CA HIS A 137 1.99 10.12 4.67
C HIS A 137 3.00 9.39 5.56
N ILE A 138 3.47 8.23 5.12
CA ILE A 138 4.31 7.32 5.91
C ILE A 138 5.80 7.57 5.69
N PHE A 139 6.24 7.59 4.46
CA PHE A 139 7.66 7.72 4.12
C PHE A 139 8.02 9.13 3.68
N ARG A 140 9.25 9.55 3.99
CA ARG A 140 9.77 10.84 3.51
C ARG A 140 10.11 10.76 2.02
N LYS A 141 9.96 11.91 1.34
CA LYS A 141 10.10 12.08 -0.10
C LYS A 141 11.33 11.46 -0.74
N LYS A 142 12.47 11.39 -0.05
CA LYS A 142 13.73 10.87 -0.61
C LYS A 142 13.93 9.36 -0.48
N HIS A 143 13.01 8.65 0.14
CA HIS A 143 13.13 7.21 0.37
C HIS A 143 12.23 6.38 -0.55
N ILE A 144 11.41 7.01 -1.40
CA ILE A 144 10.53 6.30 -2.32
C ILE A 144 10.81 6.74 -3.74
N LYS A 145 11.17 5.77 -4.55
CA LYS A 145 11.12 5.83 -6.01
C LYS A 145 10.01 4.89 -6.49
N LEU A 146 9.39 5.24 -7.60
CA LEU A 146 8.27 4.47 -8.16
C LEU A 146 8.66 3.73 -9.44
N ASN A 147 9.96 3.66 -9.71
CA ASN A 147 10.54 3.02 -10.89
C ASN A 147 11.90 2.38 -10.62
N ASP A 148 12.21 2.09 -9.35
CA ASP A 148 13.47 1.46 -8.95
C ASP A 148 13.41 -0.07 -8.89
N GLY A 149 12.20 -0.65 -9.01
CA GLY A 149 11.99 -2.09 -8.91
C GLY A 149 11.91 -2.60 -7.47
N LEU A 150 11.64 -1.71 -6.51
CA LEU A 150 11.66 -2.04 -5.09
C LEU A 150 10.33 -1.71 -4.40
N ILE A 151 9.99 -2.49 -3.38
CA ILE A 151 8.84 -2.29 -2.50
C ILE A 151 9.28 -2.17 -1.04
N ASN A 152 8.60 -1.32 -0.29
CA ASN A 152 8.87 -1.09 1.13
C ASN A 152 8.08 -2.05 1.99
N LEU A 153 8.73 -3.07 2.53
CA LEU A 153 8.15 -4.06 3.43
C LEU A 153 8.23 -3.56 4.86
N THR A 154 7.09 -3.39 5.52
CA THR A 154 6.98 -2.96 6.92
C THR A 154 6.31 -4.05 7.74
N LEU A 155 6.98 -4.50 8.79
CA LEU A 155 6.52 -5.56 9.68
C LEU A 155 6.27 -4.98 11.06
N ILE A 156 5.05 -5.10 11.58
CA ILE A 156 4.67 -4.64 12.92
C ILE A 156 4.51 -5.85 13.83
N PRO A 157 5.47 -6.10 14.73
CA PRO A 157 5.43 -7.25 15.64
C PRO A 157 4.23 -7.20 16.58
N ALA A 158 3.67 -8.38 16.87
CA ALA A 158 2.58 -8.53 17.81
C ALA A 158 3.08 -8.50 19.25
N ASN A 159 2.77 -7.45 19.98
CA ASN A 159 3.16 -7.23 21.39
C ASN A 159 1.92 -7.11 22.30
N GLY A 160 0.94 -7.96 22.10
CA GLY A 160 -0.31 -7.92 22.87
C GLY A 160 -1.05 -6.58 22.70
N LEU A 161 -1.44 -5.96 23.78
CA LEU A 161 -2.17 -4.68 23.76
C LEU A 161 -1.38 -3.50 23.19
N ALA A 162 -0.04 -3.60 23.14
CA ALA A 162 0.81 -2.54 22.59
C ALA A 162 0.84 -2.51 21.05
N SER A 163 0.35 -3.56 20.37
CA SER A 163 0.41 -3.67 18.90
C SER A 163 -0.42 -2.60 18.20
N PHE A 164 -1.63 -2.34 18.66
CA PHE A 164 -2.50 -1.31 18.10
C PHE A 164 -1.93 0.12 18.29
N PRO A 165 -1.50 0.55 19.49
CA PRO A 165 -0.79 1.82 19.66
C PRO A 165 0.45 1.97 18.75
N LYS A 166 1.21 0.90 18.51
CA LYS A 166 2.33 0.91 17.58
C LYS A 166 1.87 1.22 16.14
N LEU A 167 0.84 0.53 15.66
CA LEU A 167 0.27 0.77 14.35
C LEU A 167 -0.23 2.22 14.22
N ILE A 168 -0.97 2.72 15.21
CA ILE A 168 -1.43 4.12 15.22
C ILE A 168 -0.25 5.09 15.16
N THR A 169 0.79 4.83 15.94
CA THR A 169 1.98 5.68 15.94
C THR A 169 2.69 5.62 14.58
N PHE A 170 2.76 4.45 13.96
CA PHE A 170 3.29 4.31 12.60
C PHE A 170 2.47 5.12 11.59
N MET A 171 1.16 5.04 11.62
CA MET A 171 0.29 5.81 10.72
C MET A 171 0.44 7.34 10.91
N LEU A 172 0.62 7.81 12.16
CA LEU A 172 0.72 9.23 12.45
C LEU A 172 2.14 9.80 12.27
N ARG A 173 3.18 9.03 12.56
CA ARG A 173 4.57 9.47 12.56
C ARG A 173 5.41 8.90 11.41
N GLY A 174 4.85 7.90 10.69
CA GLY A 174 5.51 7.23 9.59
C GLY A 174 6.82 6.57 10.00
N GLU A 175 7.84 6.66 9.15
CA GLU A 175 9.17 6.07 9.35
C GLU A 175 9.84 6.44 10.68
N ARG A 176 9.47 7.57 11.31
CA ARG A 176 9.99 7.97 12.63
C ARG A 176 9.58 7.02 13.75
N ALA A 177 8.58 6.16 13.51
CA ALA A 177 8.13 5.17 14.48
C ALA A 177 9.01 3.91 14.48
N PHE A 178 9.79 3.63 13.43
CA PHE A 178 10.51 2.37 13.28
C PHE A 178 11.41 2.05 14.48
N PHE A 179 12.39 2.88 14.74
CA PHE A 179 13.35 2.65 15.83
C PHE A 179 12.70 2.61 17.22
N LYS A 180 11.77 3.54 17.48
CA LYS A 180 11.22 3.71 18.83
C LYS A 180 10.29 2.56 19.24
N TYR A 181 9.63 1.91 18.27
CA TYR A 181 8.57 0.94 18.55
C TYR A 181 8.88 -0.47 18.04
N GLY A 182 10.12 -0.71 17.60
CA GLY A 182 10.54 -2.03 17.09
C GLY A 182 9.74 -2.47 15.87
N ILE A 183 9.39 -1.51 14.99
CA ILE A 183 8.78 -1.78 13.70
C ILE A 183 9.91 -2.07 12.74
N GLU A 184 9.87 -3.23 12.11
CA GLU A 184 10.88 -3.65 11.14
C GLU A 184 10.54 -3.09 9.75
N HIS A 185 11.55 -2.68 9.01
CA HIS A 185 11.40 -2.12 7.67
C HIS A 185 12.53 -2.58 6.77
N TYR A 186 12.14 -3.04 5.58
CA TYR A 186 13.04 -3.53 4.53
C TYR A 186 12.62 -2.97 3.18
N THR A 187 13.56 -2.85 2.26
CA THR A 187 13.30 -2.49 0.87
C THR A 187 13.75 -3.67 0.01
N VAL A 188 12.83 -4.28 -0.71
CA VAL A 188 13.03 -5.56 -1.40
C VAL A 188 12.42 -5.52 -2.79
N SER A 189 12.94 -6.34 -3.73
CA SER A 189 12.33 -6.52 -5.06
C SER A 189 11.24 -7.59 -5.06
N GLU A 190 11.39 -8.58 -4.17
CA GLU A 190 10.43 -9.67 -3.99
C GLU A 190 10.47 -10.19 -2.56
N VAL A 191 9.39 -10.81 -2.12
CA VAL A 191 9.29 -11.47 -0.81
C VAL A 191 8.28 -12.61 -0.85
N ASP A 192 8.67 -13.75 -0.29
CA ASP A 192 7.77 -14.85 0.00
C ASP A 192 7.25 -14.72 1.44
N VAL A 193 5.93 -14.76 1.58
CA VAL A 193 5.23 -14.67 2.87
C VAL A 193 4.52 -15.99 3.11
N LYS A 194 4.75 -16.61 4.27
CA LYS A 194 4.02 -17.82 4.70
C LYS A 194 3.39 -17.59 6.05
N SER A 195 2.20 -18.11 6.23
CA SER A 195 1.44 -18.09 7.48
C SER A 195 1.18 -19.51 7.97
N SER A 196 1.08 -19.70 9.28
CA SER A 196 0.67 -20.98 9.87
C SER A 196 -0.79 -21.35 9.62
N GLU A 197 -1.60 -20.40 9.17
CA GLU A 197 -3.03 -20.58 8.82
C GLU A 197 -3.36 -19.69 7.61
N ALA A 198 -4.43 -20.02 6.88
CA ALA A 198 -4.92 -19.15 5.82
C ALA A 198 -5.40 -17.82 6.39
N ILE A 199 -4.93 -16.72 5.80
CA ILE A 199 -5.22 -15.34 6.20
C ILE A 199 -5.72 -14.50 5.03
N ASP A 200 -6.42 -13.44 5.33
CA ASP A 200 -6.93 -12.48 4.35
C ASP A 200 -5.80 -11.55 3.87
N PHE A 201 -5.54 -11.58 2.56
CA PHE A 201 -4.66 -10.63 1.89
C PHE A 201 -5.46 -9.52 1.26
N ASN A 202 -5.10 -8.29 1.58
CA ASN A 202 -5.68 -7.08 1.02
C ASN A 202 -4.72 -6.47 0.01
N VAL A 203 -5.27 -6.03 -1.11
CA VAL A 203 -4.53 -5.37 -2.19
C VAL A 203 -5.25 -4.07 -2.55
N ASP A 204 -4.54 -2.96 -2.52
CA ASP A 204 -5.06 -1.62 -2.82
C ASP A 204 -6.34 -1.24 -2.04
N GLY A 205 -6.51 -1.80 -0.83
CA GLY A 205 -7.63 -1.51 0.06
C GLY A 205 -8.83 -2.44 -0.08
N GLU A 206 -8.74 -3.50 -0.88
CA GLU A 206 -9.79 -4.50 -1.10
C GLU A 206 -9.30 -5.91 -0.75
N LEU A 207 -10.20 -6.78 -0.28
CA LEU A 207 -9.88 -8.19 -0.07
C LEU A 207 -9.59 -8.83 -1.43
N ALA A 208 -8.38 -9.37 -1.59
CA ALA A 208 -7.93 -9.94 -2.85
C ALA A 208 -8.02 -11.47 -2.89
N PHE A 209 -7.58 -12.13 -1.84
CA PHE A 209 -7.60 -13.59 -1.69
C PHE A 209 -7.36 -14.01 -0.24
N VAL A 210 -7.65 -15.26 0.07
CA VAL A 210 -7.34 -15.93 1.34
C VAL A 210 -6.35 -17.04 1.06
N SER A 211 -5.20 -17.05 1.76
CA SER A 211 -4.14 -18.05 1.54
C SER A 211 -3.25 -18.16 2.79
N ASP A 212 -2.51 -19.22 2.89
CA ASP A 212 -1.41 -19.40 3.85
C ASP A 212 -0.04 -19.01 3.27
N GLU A 213 0.00 -18.71 1.96
CA GLU A 213 1.22 -18.22 1.30
C GLU A 213 0.93 -17.11 0.27
N CYS A 214 1.88 -16.22 0.11
CA CYS A 214 1.83 -15.14 -0.87
C CYS A 214 3.24 -14.79 -1.37
N HIS A 215 3.42 -14.85 -2.68
CA HIS A 215 4.61 -14.34 -3.35
C HIS A 215 4.33 -12.92 -3.84
N ILE A 216 5.12 -11.95 -3.36
CA ILE A 216 5.00 -10.54 -3.72
C ILE A 216 6.25 -10.16 -4.50
N LYS A 217 6.08 -9.53 -5.67
CA LYS A 217 7.20 -9.03 -6.49
C LYS A 217 6.88 -7.72 -7.16
N VAL A 218 7.94 -6.99 -7.51
CA VAL A 218 7.84 -5.75 -8.28
C VAL A 218 8.09 -6.03 -9.75
N LEU A 219 7.16 -5.58 -10.57
CA LEU A 219 7.26 -5.59 -12.03
C LEU A 219 7.69 -4.19 -12.47
N LYS A 220 8.97 -4.04 -12.75
CA LYS A 220 9.59 -2.74 -13.01
C LYS A 220 9.02 -2.08 -14.26
N GLU A 221 8.66 -0.79 -14.13
CA GLU A 221 8.28 0.10 -15.25
C GLU A 221 7.12 -0.38 -16.14
N GLN A 222 6.16 -1.14 -15.56
CA GLN A 222 5.08 -1.75 -16.34
C GLN A 222 3.92 -0.81 -16.66
N MET A 223 3.77 0.31 -15.97
CA MET A 223 2.70 1.27 -16.23
C MET A 223 3.24 2.59 -16.75
N ARG A 224 2.65 3.12 -17.83
CA ARG A 224 2.94 4.46 -18.33
C ARG A 224 1.84 5.41 -17.86
N ILE A 225 2.19 6.46 -17.10
CA ILE A 225 1.22 7.38 -16.50
C ILE A 225 1.65 8.83 -16.67
N ILE A 226 0.66 9.72 -16.85
CA ILE A 226 0.89 11.16 -16.94
C ILE A 226 0.90 11.77 -15.55
N VAL A 227 1.98 12.51 -15.24
CA VAL A 227 2.17 13.15 -13.94
C VAL A 227 2.61 14.61 -14.10
N PRO A 228 2.41 15.47 -13.07
CA PRO A 228 3.01 16.79 -13.02
C PRO A 228 4.55 16.71 -13.02
N LYS A 229 5.24 17.67 -13.67
CA LYS A 229 6.71 17.77 -13.68
C LYS A 229 7.33 17.62 -12.29
N LYS A 230 6.79 18.30 -11.28
CA LYS A 230 7.25 18.17 -9.87
C LYS A 230 7.13 16.75 -9.31
N THR A 231 6.17 15.98 -9.78
CA THR A 231 6.01 14.58 -9.37
C THR A 231 7.06 13.70 -10.01
N LYS A 232 7.35 13.92 -11.31
CA LYS A 232 8.45 13.25 -12.01
C LYS A 232 9.78 13.49 -11.29
N GLU A 233 10.14 14.74 -11.02
CA GLU A 233 11.38 15.10 -10.32
C GLU A 233 11.49 14.50 -8.90
N LYS A 234 10.35 14.19 -8.26
CA LYS A 234 10.30 13.67 -6.89
C LYS A 234 10.43 12.16 -6.82
N TYR A 235 9.75 11.42 -7.70
CA TYR A 235 9.56 9.97 -7.55
C TYR A 235 10.19 9.14 -8.67
N PHE A 236 10.62 9.76 -9.76
CA PHE A 236 11.19 9.12 -10.94
C PHE A 236 12.57 9.72 -11.28
#